data_e4838b1300c62424f8b9110d004e786f
#
_entry.id   e4838b1300c62424f8b9110d004e786f
#
_cell.length_a   1.000
_cell.length_b   1.000
_cell.length_c   1.000
_cell.angle_alpha   90.00
_cell.angle_beta   90.00
_cell.angle_gamma   90.00
#
_symmetry.space_group_name_H-M   'P 1'
#
loop_
_entity.id
_entity.type
_entity.pdbx_description
1 polymer ?
#
loop_
_entity_poly.entity_id
_entity_poly.type
_entity_poly.pdbx_seq_one_letter_code
_entity_poly.pdbx_strand_id
1 'polypeptide(L)'
;MADATKDASLNRRAFKAGIFYIACQLFVRGITFLMTPVFTRLLSQEQYNQYKIFESWLLIFAPVMSLCLWRSVECAKYDVKEKFNEYVSSVQTLSYLSISIFFVIFLIFRKQAEALCGMNDFMLLIAFLYTYAHTSIFYMQRREKQMMRYKASTTLTAATVIPATLLSVLLVVLGKRAGHEADLMYLRIAGYYIPMIIGGFTVAILMAVQGKKLIDRSYWKYALRFSLPLIPEVLSIQIMNQADKLMVTRMVGDIPGSIFAVATTVSYIIWILEDSVWNAWLPWMYEKIARDEAGEIRGSWSTLMHGFGVISWGLVLFAPEIILILGGKKYADAIWLIAPMVTGTLFRFYSYSYTAIQNFHKKTKFVAISTVSVMFLNVFLNYVGIRAFGYQAAAYTTAFSYLVLMIMQAFMEKRLTGTQIIPLSTTLCISCAYFIICIATMATFRFPFWGRCIFALIAAPIALWYFLPRLKSIRMLMKKKK
;
A
#
# COMPACT_ATOMS: atom_id res chain seq x y z
N MET A 1 -8.61 25.50 -34.32
CA MET A 1 -7.65 26.10 -33.38
C MET A 1 -8.22 26.22 -31.95
N ALA A 2 -9.46 26.65 -31.73
CA ALA A 2 -10.06 26.78 -30.39
C ALA A 2 -10.18 25.46 -29.60
N ASP A 3 -10.44 24.32 -30.24
CA ASP A 3 -10.55 23.01 -29.61
C ASP A 3 -9.16 22.46 -29.15
N ALA A 4 -8.12 22.64 -29.93
CA ALA A 4 -6.75 22.21 -29.59
C ALA A 4 -6.19 22.99 -28.39
N THR A 5 -6.54 24.27 -28.25
CA THR A 5 -6.13 25.10 -27.11
C THR A 5 -6.93 24.75 -25.85
N LYS A 6 -8.19 24.35 -25.98
CA LYS A 6 -9.03 23.89 -24.90
C LYS A 6 -8.57 22.54 -24.34
N ASP A 7 -8.21 21.62 -25.23
CA ASP A 7 -7.61 20.32 -24.86
C ASP A 7 -6.25 20.45 -24.18
N ALA A 8 -5.37 21.33 -24.68
CA ALA A 8 -4.07 21.61 -24.05
C ALA A 8 -4.22 22.23 -22.65
N SER A 9 -5.23 23.11 -22.45
CA SER A 9 -5.53 23.71 -21.16
C SER A 9 -6.10 22.69 -20.15
N LEU A 10 -6.97 21.79 -20.61
CA LEU A 10 -7.52 20.67 -19.83
C LEU A 10 -6.42 19.69 -19.39
N ASN A 11 -5.53 19.31 -20.32
CA ASN A 11 -4.41 18.43 -20.02
C ASN A 11 -3.43 19.05 -19.02
N ARG A 12 -3.15 20.36 -19.12
CA ARG A 12 -2.29 21.09 -18.18
C ARG A 12 -2.92 21.20 -16.79
N ARG A 13 -4.25 21.41 -16.70
CA ARG A 13 -4.98 21.44 -15.44
C ARG A 13 -5.02 20.06 -14.80
N ALA A 14 -5.29 19.00 -15.56
CA ALA A 14 -5.29 17.62 -15.09
C ALA A 14 -3.90 17.20 -14.57
N PHE A 15 -2.81 17.58 -15.28
CA PHE A 15 -1.44 17.30 -14.86
C PHE A 15 -1.05 18.02 -13.55
N LYS A 16 -1.38 19.32 -13.43
CA LYS A 16 -1.14 20.08 -12.18
C LYS A 16 -1.96 19.52 -11.02
N ALA A 17 -3.22 19.16 -11.26
CA ALA A 17 -4.08 18.55 -10.24
C ALA A 17 -3.53 17.17 -9.82
N GLY A 18 -3.00 16.39 -10.75
CA GLY A 18 -2.36 15.10 -10.47
C GLY A 18 -1.12 15.24 -9.59
N ILE A 19 -0.21 16.18 -9.90
CA ILE A 19 0.98 16.45 -9.07
C ILE A 19 0.57 16.93 -7.67
N PHE A 20 -0.39 17.84 -7.58
CA PHE A 20 -0.90 18.30 -6.28
C PHE A 20 -1.49 17.15 -5.46
N TYR A 21 -2.27 16.27 -6.09
CA TYR A 21 -2.83 15.09 -5.45
C TYR A 21 -1.73 14.15 -4.92
N ILE A 22 -0.71 13.86 -5.73
CA ILE A 22 0.44 13.04 -5.33
C ILE A 22 1.16 13.68 -4.13
N ALA A 23 1.46 14.97 -4.19
CA ALA A 23 2.12 15.69 -3.10
C ALA A 23 1.32 15.63 -1.79
N CYS A 24 0.00 15.80 -1.88
CA CYS A 24 -0.88 15.72 -0.71
C CYS A 24 -1.01 14.29 -0.16
N GLN A 25 -1.06 13.28 -1.03
CA GLN A 25 -1.06 11.88 -0.58
C GLN A 25 0.27 11.51 0.11
N LEU A 26 1.39 11.97 -0.43
CA LEU A 26 2.71 11.83 0.19
C LEU A 26 2.74 12.52 1.57
N PHE A 27 2.16 13.72 1.68
CA PHE A 27 2.10 14.44 2.93
C PHE A 27 1.26 13.71 3.99
N VAL A 28 0.05 13.25 3.64
CA VAL A 28 -0.83 12.53 4.57
C VAL A 28 -0.21 11.19 5.00
N ARG A 29 0.34 10.43 4.06
CA ARG A 29 1.06 9.18 4.38
C ARG A 29 2.34 9.46 5.17
N GLY A 30 3.03 10.57 4.87
CA GLY A 30 4.18 11.06 5.61
C GLY A 30 3.86 11.37 7.07
N ILE A 31 2.69 11.94 7.37
CA ILE A 31 2.25 12.17 8.75
C ILE A 31 2.19 10.85 9.53
N THR A 32 1.60 9.80 8.95
CA THR A 32 1.52 8.49 9.60
C THR A 32 2.92 7.92 9.88
N PHE A 33 3.84 8.09 8.94
CA PHE A 33 5.24 7.70 9.12
C PHE A 33 5.93 8.53 10.22
N LEU A 34 5.75 9.86 10.21
CA LEU A 34 6.32 10.78 11.20
C LEU A 34 5.77 10.56 12.61
N MET A 35 4.57 9.97 12.74
CA MET A 35 4.00 9.62 14.04
C MET A 35 4.56 8.30 14.60
N THR A 36 5.20 7.48 13.80
CA THR A 36 5.82 6.23 14.28
C THR A 36 6.80 6.48 15.44
N PRO A 37 7.77 7.41 15.34
CA PRO A 37 8.68 7.70 16.46
C PRO A 37 7.98 8.15 17.74
N VAL A 38 6.84 8.81 17.62
CA VAL A 38 6.05 9.25 18.78
C VAL A 38 5.46 8.04 19.50
N PHE A 39 4.76 7.17 18.77
CA PHE A 39 4.10 6.02 19.37
C PHE A 39 5.06 4.93 19.83
N THR A 40 6.15 4.70 19.13
CA THR A 40 7.19 3.75 19.57
C THR A 40 7.88 4.16 20.86
N ARG A 41 7.92 5.47 21.19
CA ARG A 41 8.46 5.99 22.46
C ARG A 41 7.43 6.08 23.58
N LEU A 42 6.16 6.27 23.24
CA LEU A 42 5.09 6.42 24.22
C LEU A 42 4.54 5.06 24.68
N LEU A 43 4.43 4.09 23.77
CA LEU A 43 3.88 2.76 24.02
C LEU A 43 4.99 1.74 24.37
N SER A 44 4.60 0.67 25.09
CA SER A 44 5.45 -0.51 25.19
C SER A 44 5.57 -1.22 23.85
N GLN A 45 6.50 -2.17 23.72
CA GLN A 45 6.63 -2.95 22.49
C GLN A 45 5.39 -3.83 22.24
N GLU A 46 4.84 -4.42 23.30
CA GLU A 46 3.63 -5.23 23.26
C GLU A 46 2.42 -4.39 22.83
N GLN A 47 2.20 -3.23 23.44
CA GLN A 47 1.09 -2.33 23.11
C GLN A 47 1.20 -1.83 21.66
N TYR A 48 2.41 -1.47 21.22
CA TYR A 48 2.64 -1.06 19.84
C TYR A 48 2.35 -2.20 18.86
N ASN A 49 2.77 -3.44 19.18
CA ASN A 49 2.48 -4.60 18.36
C ASN A 49 0.99 -4.90 18.28
N GLN A 50 0.29 -4.96 19.41
CA GLN A 50 -1.16 -5.22 19.45
C GLN A 50 -1.95 -4.20 18.64
N TYR A 51 -1.58 -2.91 18.71
CA TYR A 51 -2.13 -1.90 17.82
C TYR A 51 -1.86 -2.23 16.34
N LYS A 52 -0.64 -2.67 15.99
CA LYS A 52 -0.28 -3.03 14.61
C LYS A 52 -0.98 -4.30 14.12
N ILE A 53 -1.25 -5.25 15.00
CA ILE A 53 -2.08 -6.43 14.71
C ILE A 53 -3.53 -6.04 14.44
N PHE A 54 -4.10 -5.16 15.27
CA PHE A 54 -5.42 -4.58 15.03
C PHE A 54 -5.51 -3.92 13.64
N GLU A 55 -4.55 -3.06 13.29
CA GLU A 55 -4.48 -2.40 11.99
C GLU A 55 -4.37 -3.43 10.84
N SER A 56 -3.59 -4.51 11.03
CA SER A 56 -3.42 -5.56 10.03
C SER A 56 -4.71 -6.33 9.75
N TRP A 57 -5.47 -6.66 10.78
CA TRP A 57 -6.78 -7.32 10.62
C TRP A 57 -7.81 -6.42 9.93
N LEU A 58 -7.81 -5.11 10.25
CA LEU A 58 -8.67 -4.15 9.55
C LEU A 58 -8.38 -4.12 8.04
N LEU A 59 -7.11 -4.12 7.65
CA LEU A 59 -6.70 -4.10 6.25
C LEU A 59 -7.07 -5.39 5.50
N ILE A 60 -7.17 -6.52 6.19
CA ILE A 60 -7.62 -7.80 5.60
C ILE A 60 -9.14 -7.83 5.49
N PHE A 61 -9.86 -7.48 6.57
CA PHE A 61 -11.30 -7.66 6.66
C PHE A 61 -12.10 -6.59 5.91
N ALA A 62 -11.70 -5.33 5.95
CA ALA A 62 -12.49 -4.24 5.37
C ALA A 62 -12.79 -4.43 3.87
N PRO A 63 -11.85 -4.85 3.00
CA PRO A 63 -12.16 -5.14 1.60
C PRO A 63 -13.16 -6.30 1.43
N VAL A 64 -13.03 -7.36 2.23
CA VAL A 64 -13.90 -8.53 2.17
C VAL A 64 -15.30 -8.18 2.63
N MET A 65 -15.42 -7.54 3.80
CA MET A 65 -16.72 -7.14 4.38
C MET A 65 -17.49 -6.18 3.47
N SER A 66 -16.78 -5.29 2.75
CA SER A 66 -17.36 -4.37 1.78
C SER A 66 -17.51 -4.97 0.37
N LEU A 67 -17.20 -6.27 0.17
CA LEU A 67 -17.21 -7.00 -1.10
C LEU A 67 -16.39 -6.32 -2.20
N CYS A 68 -15.38 -5.54 -1.86
CA CYS A 68 -14.56 -4.74 -2.80
C CYS A 68 -15.37 -3.89 -3.78
N LEU A 69 -16.65 -3.54 -3.45
CA LEU A 69 -17.57 -2.88 -4.38
C LEU A 69 -17.09 -1.50 -4.85
N TRP A 70 -16.17 -0.88 -4.11
CA TRP A 70 -15.51 0.35 -4.52
C TRP A 70 -14.77 0.25 -5.86
N ARG A 71 -14.36 -0.95 -6.28
CA ARG A 71 -13.76 -1.19 -7.59
C ARG A 71 -14.72 -0.85 -8.73
N SER A 72 -16.01 -1.16 -8.56
CA SER A 72 -17.02 -0.87 -9.56
C SER A 72 -17.23 0.63 -9.77
N VAL A 73 -17.02 1.46 -8.73
CA VAL A 73 -17.14 2.93 -8.81
C VAL A 73 -16.13 3.53 -9.79
N GLU A 74 -14.96 2.91 -9.94
CA GLU A 74 -13.92 3.41 -10.86
C GLU A 74 -14.34 3.33 -12.33
N CYS A 75 -15.15 2.32 -12.69
CA CYS A 75 -15.60 2.11 -14.07
C CYS A 75 -17.00 2.67 -14.32
N ALA A 76 -17.89 2.61 -13.32
CA ALA A 76 -19.31 2.94 -13.46
C ALA A 76 -19.62 4.36 -13.97
N LYS A 77 -18.73 5.33 -13.76
CA LYS A 77 -18.92 6.71 -14.22
C LYS A 77 -19.20 6.78 -15.72
N TYR A 78 -18.54 5.96 -16.52
CA TYR A 78 -18.69 5.96 -17.98
C TYR A 78 -19.99 5.30 -18.43
N ASP A 79 -20.50 4.34 -17.63
CA ASP A 79 -21.71 3.57 -17.94
C ASP A 79 -22.97 4.29 -17.44
N VAL A 80 -22.94 4.85 -16.21
CA VAL A 80 -24.12 5.48 -15.59
C VAL A 80 -24.20 7.01 -15.76
N LYS A 81 -23.11 7.65 -16.24
CA LYS A 81 -23.03 9.08 -16.60
C LYS A 81 -23.61 10.01 -15.52
N GLU A 82 -24.75 10.68 -15.81
CA GLU A 82 -25.40 11.67 -14.94
C GLU A 82 -25.90 11.06 -13.61
N LYS A 83 -26.24 9.77 -13.61
CA LYS A 83 -26.74 9.05 -12.43
C LYS A 83 -25.62 8.51 -11.53
N PHE A 84 -24.39 8.99 -11.70
CA PHE A 84 -23.24 8.47 -10.96
C PHE A 84 -23.35 8.65 -9.43
N ASN A 85 -23.96 9.74 -8.95
CA ASN A 85 -24.19 9.92 -7.51
C ASN A 85 -25.21 8.92 -6.96
N GLU A 86 -26.30 8.63 -7.72
CA GLU A 86 -27.28 7.61 -7.37
C GLU A 86 -26.63 6.23 -7.28
N TYR A 87 -25.77 5.91 -8.26
CA TYR A 87 -25.02 4.65 -8.29
C TYR A 87 -24.15 4.49 -7.03
N VAL A 88 -23.33 5.50 -6.73
CA VAL A 88 -22.38 5.43 -5.60
C VAL A 88 -23.13 5.30 -4.27
N SER A 89 -24.21 6.05 -4.07
CA SER A 89 -25.06 5.97 -2.88
C SER A 89 -25.71 4.58 -2.73
N SER A 90 -26.24 4.02 -3.80
CA SER A 90 -26.87 2.69 -3.78
C SER A 90 -25.86 1.57 -3.50
N VAL A 91 -24.68 1.63 -4.12
CA VAL A 91 -23.61 0.63 -3.91
C VAL A 91 -22.99 0.73 -2.50
N GLN A 92 -22.92 1.94 -1.92
CA GLN A 92 -22.57 2.13 -0.52
C GLN A 92 -23.56 1.41 0.42
N THR A 93 -24.86 1.52 0.17
CA THR A 93 -25.88 0.81 0.95
C THR A 93 -25.72 -0.71 0.85
N LEU A 94 -25.39 -1.23 -0.33
CA LEU A 94 -25.08 -2.66 -0.50
C LEU A 94 -23.84 -3.09 0.33
N SER A 95 -22.78 -2.26 0.34
CA SER A 95 -21.62 -2.52 1.21
C SER A 95 -22.01 -2.56 2.69
N TYR A 96 -22.86 -1.65 3.13
CA TYR A 96 -23.36 -1.61 4.50
C TYR A 96 -24.16 -2.86 4.86
N LEU A 97 -25.03 -3.30 3.96
CA LEU A 97 -25.76 -4.55 4.15
C LEU A 97 -24.80 -5.73 4.31
N SER A 98 -23.79 -5.82 3.45
CA SER A 98 -22.76 -6.86 3.55
C SER A 98 -22.01 -6.80 4.88
N ILE A 99 -21.53 -5.61 5.28
CA ILE A 99 -20.83 -5.43 6.56
C ILE A 99 -21.74 -5.83 7.73
N SER A 100 -23.04 -5.51 7.68
CA SER A 100 -24.02 -5.93 8.70
C SER A 100 -24.17 -7.44 8.79
N ILE A 101 -24.19 -8.14 7.65
CA ILE A 101 -24.20 -9.61 7.62
C ILE A 101 -22.94 -10.18 8.29
N PHE A 102 -21.76 -9.66 7.95
CA PHE A 102 -20.51 -10.08 8.60
C PHE A 102 -20.52 -9.77 10.11
N PHE A 103 -21.10 -8.64 10.50
CA PHE A 103 -21.23 -8.29 11.92
C PHE A 103 -22.11 -9.27 12.67
N VAL A 104 -23.26 -9.67 12.11
CA VAL A 104 -24.12 -10.70 12.71
C VAL A 104 -23.41 -12.04 12.80
N ILE A 105 -22.74 -12.48 11.74
CA ILE A 105 -21.92 -13.70 11.76
C ILE A 105 -20.86 -13.62 12.86
N PHE A 106 -20.19 -12.47 12.98
CA PHE A 106 -19.20 -12.22 14.02
C PHE A 106 -19.81 -12.33 15.42
N LEU A 107 -20.99 -11.77 15.67
CA LEU A 107 -21.66 -11.88 16.98
C LEU A 107 -21.96 -13.34 17.35
N ILE A 108 -22.33 -14.17 16.37
CA ILE A 108 -22.57 -15.61 16.57
C ILE A 108 -21.27 -16.35 16.92
N PHE A 109 -20.18 -16.03 16.23
CA PHE A 109 -18.87 -16.69 16.39
C PHE A 109 -17.87 -15.83 17.17
N ARG A 110 -18.34 -14.99 18.09
CA ARG A 110 -17.55 -13.99 18.81
C ARG A 110 -16.29 -14.58 19.47
N LYS A 111 -16.45 -15.66 20.26
CA LYS A 111 -15.33 -16.30 20.97
C LYS A 111 -14.26 -16.85 20.01
N GLN A 112 -14.67 -17.43 18.90
CA GLN A 112 -13.77 -17.94 17.86
C GLN A 112 -13.03 -16.78 17.16
N ALA A 113 -13.72 -15.67 16.89
CA ALA A 113 -13.12 -14.48 16.29
C ALA A 113 -12.14 -13.80 17.25
N GLU A 114 -12.46 -13.69 18.54
CA GLU A 114 -11.52 -13.21 19.57
C GLU A 114 -10.26 -14.07 19.61
N ALA A 115 -10.42 -15.40 19.65
CA ALA A 115 -9.29 -16.33 19.65
C ALA A 115 -8.46 -16.27 18.35
N LEU A 116 -9.12 -16.04 17.18
CA LEU A 116 -8.45 -15.92 15.91
C LEU A 116 -7.69 -14.60 15.78
N CYS A 117 -8.30 -13.48 16.15
CA CYS A 117 -7.73 -12.16 15.94
C CYS A 117 -6.85 -11.67 17.09
N GLY A 118 -7.00 -12.23 18.29
CA GLY A 118 -6.34 -11.74 19.50
C GLY A 118 -6.84 -10.37 19.94
N MET A 119 -8.10 -10.03 19.61
CA MET A 119 -8.72 -8.73 19.89
C MET A 119 -9.85 -8.90 20.89
N ASN A 120 -10.00 -7.96 21.81
CA ASN A 120 -11.14 -7.90 22.71
C ASN A 120 -12.37 -7.25 22.05
N ASP A 121 -13.50 -7.27 22.74
CA ASP A 121 -14.77 -6.70 22.30
C ASP A 121 -14.70 -5.25 21.83
N PHE A 122 -13.99 -4.42 22.61
CA PHE A 122 -13.83 -3.01 22.28
C PHE A 122 -13.14 -2.84 20.91
N MET A 123 -12.05 -3.55 20.71
CA MET A 123 -11.30 -3.49 19.43
C MET A 123 -12.16 -4.00 18.27
N LEU A 124 -12.90 -5.06 18.48
CA LEU A 124 -13.76 -5.64 17.45
C LEU A 124 -14.94 -4.72 17.11
N LEU A 125 -15.56 -4.10 18.11
CA LEU A 125 -16.62 -3.10 17.87
C LEU A 125 -16.08 -1.91 17.08
N ILE A 126 -14.94 -1.36 17.48
CA ILE A 126 -14.27 -0.27 16.74
C ILE A 126 -13.93 -0.70 15.32
N ALA A 127 -13.46 -1.93 15.11
CA ALA A 127 -13.14 -2.45 13.79
C ALA A 127 -14.36 -2.47 12.85
N PHE A 128 -15.51 -2.92 13.33
CA PHE A 128 -16.75 -2.92 12.54
C PHE A 128 -17.24 -1.48 12.26
N LEU A 129 -17.35 -0.63 13.28
CA LEU A 129 -17.78 0.76 13.11
C LEU A 129 -16.86 1.51 12.16
N TYR A 130 -15.55 1.30 12.29
CA TYR A 130 -14.57 1.88 11.38
C TYR A 130 -14.72 1.36 9.96
N THR A 131 -15.04 0.07 9.77
CA THR A 131 -15.23 -0.50 8.42
C THR A 131 -16.40 0.18 7.70
N TYR A 132 -17.53 0.45 8.36
CA TYR A 132 -18.63 1.26 7.79
C TYR A 132 -18.15 2.66 7.41
N ALA A 133 -17.50 3.35 8.33
CA ALA A 133 -17.03 4.72 8.16
C ALA A 133 -15.98 4.82 7.05
N HIS A 134 -14.97 3.95 7.08
CA HIS A 134 -13.92 3.89 6.09
C HIS A 134 -14.45 3.60 4.68
N THR A 135 -15.42 2.70 4.56
CA THR A 135 -16.09 2.42 3.30
C THR A 135 -16.65 3.70 2.69
N SER A 136 -17.36 4.53 3.46
CA SER A 136 -17.92 5.80 2.97
C SER A 136 -16.86 6.81 2.55
N ILE A 137 -15.83 7.00 3.38
CA ILE A 137 -14.70 7.88 3.05
C ILE A 137 -14.05 7.42 1.75
N PHE A 138 -13.86 6.11 1.60
CA PHE A 138 -13.21 5.53 0.44
C PHE A 138 -14.05 5.68 -0.84
N TYR A 139 -15.37 5.48 -0.76
CA TYR A 139 -16.30 5.73 -1.87
C TYR A 139 -16.31 7.20 -2.29
N MET A 140 -16.39 8.13 -1.33
CA MET A 140 -16.32 9.56 -1.60
C MET A 140 -15.02 9.95 -2.28
N GLN A 141 -13.88 9.48 -1.77
CA GLN A 141 -12.57 9.73 -2.39
C GLN A 141 -12.51 9.23 -3.84
N ARG A 142 -13.03 8.02 -4.12
CA ARG A 142 -13.09 7.45 -5.47
C ARG A 142 -14.02 8.24 -6.37
N ARG A 143 -15.19 8.62 -5.88
CA ARG A 143 -16.15 9.46 -6.61
C ARG A 143 -15.54 10.80 -7.01
N GLU A 144 -14.96 11.52 -6.06
CA GLU A 144 -14.35 12.82 -6.31
C GLU A 144 -13.15 12.71 -7.29
N LYS A 145 -12.36 11.66 -7.18
CA LYS A 145 -11.27 11.36 -8.12
C LYS A 145 -11.81 11.13 -9.54
N GLN A 146 -12.89 10.35 -9.70
CA GLN A 146 -13.50 10.12 -11.00
C GLN A 146 -14.15 11.39 -11.59
N MET A 147 -14.61 12.31 -10.73
CA MET A 147 -15.10 13.62 -11.14
C MET A 147 -13.98 14.66 -11.37
N MET A 148 -12.70 14.25 -11.33
CA MET A 148 -11.53 15.14 -11.44
C MET A 148 -11.45 16.21 -10.35
N ARG A 149 -12.15 16.01 -9.22
CA ARG A 149 -12.17 16.92 -8.07
C ARG A 149 -11.10 16.53 -7.04
N TYR A 150 -9.84 16.49 -7.46
CA TYR A 150 -8.72 16.02 -6.63
C TYR A 150 -8.57 16.79 -5.33
N LYS A 151 -8.84 18.11 -5.33
CA LYS A 151 -8.81 18.94 -4.13
C LYS A 151 -9.80 18.43 -3.07
N ALA A 152 -11.04 18.13 -3.46
CA ALA A 152 -12.06 17.63 -2.55
C ALA A 152 -11.66 16.29 -1.93
N SER A 153 -11.15 15.36 -2.74
CA SER A 153 -10.64 14.07 -2.25
C SER A 153 -9.50 14.24 -1.26
N THR A 154 -8.56 15.15 -1.52
CA THR A 154 -7.41 15.42 -0.65
C THR A 154 -7.82 16.11 0.65
N THR A 155 -8.70 17.13 0.55
CA THR A 155 -9.22 17.83 1.73
C THR A 155 -9.98 16.88 2.64
N LEU A 156 -10.78 15.98 2.08
CA LEU A 156 -11.46 14.94 2.87
C LEU A 156 -10.46 14.06 3.62
N THR A 157 -9.41 13.60 2.94
CA THR A 157 -8.37 12.78 3.59
C THR A 157 -7.67 13.55 4.70
N ALA A 158 -7.28 14.80 4.47
CA ALA A 158 -6.61 15.62 5.46
C ALA A 158 -7.52 15.96 6.66
N ALA A 159 -8.78 16.30 6.38
CA ALA A 159 -9.76 16.64 7.42
C ALA A 159 -10.15 15.46 8.31
N THR A 160 -9.99 14.22 7.84
CA THR A 160 -10.24 13.02 8.64
C THR A 160 -8.99 12.51 9.34
N VAL A 161 -7.87 12.37 8.63
CA VAL A 161 -6.64 11.75 9.16
C VAL A 161 -5.87 12.66 10.12
N ILE A 162 -5.78 13.97 9.84
CA ILE A 162 -4.98 14.89 10.67
C ILE A 162 -5.57 15.03 12.07
N PRO A 163 -6.86 15.39 12.25
CA PRO A 163 -7.45 15.49 13.58
C PRO A 163 -7.44 14.16 14.35
N ALA A 164 -7.71 13.05 13.67
CA ALA A 164 -7.65 11.72 14.27
C ALA A 164 -6.24 11.39 14.79
N THR A 165 -5.20 11.69 14.01
CA THR A 165 -3.81 11.49 14.43
C THR A 165 -3.44 12.37 15.62
N LEU A 166 -3.78 13.66 15.59
CA LEU A 166 -3.49 14.59 16.67
C LEU A 166 -4.22 14.21 17.95
N LEU A 167 -5.51 13.89 17.88
CA LEU A 167 -6.28 13.43 19.04
C LEU A 167 -5.71 12.15 19.63
N SER A 168 -5.29 11.22 18.78
CA SER A 168 -4.66 9.98 19.23
C SER A 168 -3.36 10.24 20.01
N VAL A 169 -2.50 11.14 19.52
CA VAL A 169 -1.28 11.52 20.24
C VAL A 169 -1.64 12.20 21.56
N LEU A 170 -2.60 13.14 21.54
CA LEU A 170 -3.05 13.86 22.72
C LEU A 170 -3.55 12.90 23.80
N LEU A 171 -4.44 11.96 23.46
CA LEU A 171 -4.99 11.00 24.42
C LEU A 171 -3.91 10.09 25.01
N VAL A 172 -2.97 9.62 24.20
CA VAL A 172 -1.86 8.78 24.70
C VAL A 172 -0.95 9.58 25.64
N VAL A 173 -0.64 10.83 25.31
CA VAL A 173 0.19 11.69 26.17
C VAL A 173 -0.52 12.00 27.49
N LEU A 174 -1.81 12.35 27.44
CA LEU A 174 -2.61 12.62 28.64
C LEU A 174 -2.79 11.38 29.49
N GLY A 175 -3.10 10.22 28.88
CA GLY A 175 -3.21 8.93 29.58
C GLY A 175 -1.91 8.55 30.29
N LYS A 176 -0.77 8.75 29.64
CA LYS A 176 0.55 8.49 30.25
C LYS A 176 0.82 9.41 31.43
N ARG A 177 0.47 10.71 31.32
CA ARG A 177 0.61 11.68 32.42
C ARG A 177 -0.33 11.36 33.60
N ALA A 178 -1.50 10.82 33.32
CA ALA A 178 -2.48 10.41 34.32
C ALA A 178 -2.19 9.05 34.98
N GLY A 179 -1.10 8.36 34.58
CA GLY A 179 -0.73 7.07 35.14
C GLY A 179 -1.49 5.87 34.55
N HIS A 180 -2.28 6.03 33.49
CA HIS A 180 -3.01 4.98 32.79
C HIS A 180 -2.13 4.24 31.78
N GLU A 181 -0.96 3.76 32.20
CA GLU A 181 0.01 3.13 31.29
C GLU A 181 -0.51 1.85 30.64
N ALA A 182 -1.38 1.10 31.33
CA ALA A 182 -1.97 -0.14 30.80
C ALA A 182 -2.92 0.12 29.61
N ASP A 183 -3.58 1.29 29.58
CA ASP A 183 -4.64 1.60 28.62
C ASP A 183 -4.18 2.39 27.40
N LEU A 184 -2.89 2.72 27.29
CA LEU A 184 -2.37 3.60 26.24
C LEU A 184 -2.67 3.08 24.83
N MET A 185 -2.69 1.78 24.61
CA MET A 185 -3.08 1.18 23.34
C MET A 185 -4.56 1.47 23.00
N TYR A 186 -5.45 1.34 23.97
CA TYR A 186 -6.88 1.64 23.79
C TYR A 186 -7.12 3.12 23.53
N LEU A 187 -6.40 3.99 24.23
CA LEU A 187 -6.42 5.43 24.00
C LEU A 187 -5.90 5.77 22.60
N ARG A 188 -4.87 5.07 22.13
CA ARG A 188 -4.36 5.19 20.76
C ARG A 188 -5.42 4.80 19.73
N ILE A 189 -6.10 3.66 19.94
CA ILE A 189 -7.17 3.17 19.07
C ILE A 189 -8.34 4.16 19.10
N ALA A 190 -8.86 4.48 20.28
CA ALA A 190 -9.98 5.40 20.42
C ALA A 190 -9.72 6.76 19.78
N GLY A 191 -8.57 7.37 20.10
CA GLY A 191 -8.19 8.69 19.59
C GLY A 191 -8.08 8.77 18.08
N TYR A 192 -7.67 7.69 17.42
CA TYR A 192 -7.58 7.65 15.96
C TYR A 192 -8.90 7.26 15.30
N TYR A 193 -9.51 6.16 15.76
CA TYR A 193 -10.63 5.57 15.04
C TYR A 193 -11.97 6.24 15.33
N ILE A 194 -12.21 6.79 16.52
CA ILE A 194 -13.48 7.48 16.83
C ILE A 194 -13.70 8.71 15.94
N PRO A 195 -12.73 9.65 15.77
CA PRO A 195 -12.91 10.75 14.82
C PRO A 195 -13.11 10.29 13.37
N MET A 196 -12.40 9.24 12.98
CA MET A 196 -12.56 8.63 11.65
C MET A 196 -13.96 8.03 11.46
N ILE A 197 -14.52 7.41 12.50
CA ILE A 197 -15.89 6.87 12.51
C ILE A 197 -16.90 8.01 12.36
N ILE A 198 -16.78 9.06 13.15
CA ILE A 198 -17.66 10.23 13.09
C ILE A 198 -17.60 10.88 11.70
N GLY A 199 -16.39 11.14 11.19
CA GLY A 199 -16.17 11.70 9.85
C GLY A 199 -16.74 10.82 8.74
N GLY A 200 -16.55 9.50 8.85
CA GLY A 200 -17.05 8.55 7.87
C GLY A 200 -18.58 8.45 7.84
N PHE A 201 -19.25 8.46 8.97
CA PHE A 201 -20.72 8.50 9.02
C PHE A 201 -21.26 9.84 8.52
N THR A 202 -20.59 10.95 8.79
CA THR A 202 -20.94 12.25 8.18
C THR A 202 -20.88 12.18 6.66
N VAL A 203 -19.80 11.60 6.12
CA VAL A 203 -19.66 11.37 4.65
C VAL A 203 -20.75 10.44 4.13
N ALA A 204 -21.11 9.40 4.88
CA ALA A 204 -22.17 8.47 4.51
C ALA A 204 -23.51 9.19 4.30
N ILE A 205 -23.87 10.04 5.26
CA ILE A 205 -25.11 10.85 5.21
C ILE A 205 -25.06 11.80 4.01
N LEU A 206 -23.95 12.51 3.81
CA LEU A 206 -23.77 13.42 2.67
C LEU A 206 -23.93 12.70 1.34
N MET A 207 -23.37 11.50 1.19
CA MET A 207 -23.52 10.70 -0.03
C MET A 207 -24.95 10.20 -0.24
N ALA A 208 -25.64 9.80 0.82
CA ALA A 208 -27.02 9.38 0.76
C ALA A 208 -27.95 10.53 0.32
N VAL A 209 -27.76 11.73 0.90
CA VAL A 209 -28.53 12.94 0.54
C VAL A 209 -28.26 13.38 -0.91
N GLN A 210 -27.01 13.32 -1.36
CA GLN A 210 -26.64 13.73 -2.72
C GLN A 210 -27.08 12.71 -3.78
N GLY A 211 -27.05 11.42 -3.46
CA GLY A 211 -27.42 10.35 -4.39
C GLY A 211 -28.92 10.12 -4.47
N LYS A 212 -29.66 10.39 -3.38
CA LYS A 212 -31.13 10.24 -3.26
C LYS A 212 -31.67 8.83 -3.54
N LYS A 213 -30.88 7.90 -3.97
CA LYS A 213 -31.25 6.52 -4.31
C LYS A 213 -30.44 5.52 -3.53
N LEU A 214 -31.00 4.98 -2.46
CA LEU A 214 -30.29 4.05 -1.57
C LEU A 214 -30.32 2.60 -2.05
N ILE A 215 -31.39 2.20 -2.74
CA ILE A 215 -31.59 0.83 -3.21
C ILE A 215 -31.90 0.83 -4.69
N ASP A 216 -31.05 0.15 -5.47
CA ASP A 216 -31.28 -0.13 -6.88
C ASP A 216 -30.67 -1.49 -7.25
N ARG A 217 -31.56 -2.45 -7.58
CA ARG A 217 -31.14 -3.82 -7.90
C ARG A 217 -30.28 -3.91 -9.16
N SER A 218 -30.45 -3.00 -10.13
CA SER A 218 -29.64 -2.99 -11.34
C SER A 218 -28.20 -2.57 -11.05
N TYR A 219 -28.03 -1.52 -10.23
CA TYR A 219 -26.73 -1.05 -9.76
C TYR A 219 -26.03 -2.12 -8.89
N TRP A 220 -26.78 -2.79 -8.01
CA TRP A 220 -26.25 -3.87 -7.18
C TRP A 220 -25.76 -5.06 -8.02
N LYS A 221 -26.57 -5.48 -9.01
CA LYS A 221 -26.18 -6.57 -9.93
C LYS A 221 -24.92 -6.22 -10.71
N TYR A 222 -24.83 -5.00 -11.22
CA TYR A 222 -23.63 -4.50 -11.90
C TYR A 222 -22.40 -4.53 -10.98
N ALA A 223 -22.51 -3.93 -9.78
CA ALA A 223 -21.42 -3.84 -8.83
C ALA A 223 -20.92 -5.22 -8.36
N LEU A 224 -21.83 -6.15 -8.04
CA LEU A 224 -21.48 -7.53 -7.63
C LEU A 224 -20.82 -8.28 -8.77
N ARG A 225 -21.39 -8.24 -9.98
CA ARG A 225 -20.80 -8.93 -11.14
C ARG A 225 -19.38 -8.47 -11.44
N PHE A 226 -19.11 -7.18 -11.24
CA PHE A 226 -17.78 -6.60 -11.45
C PHE A 226 -16.82 -6.94 -10.30
N SER A 227 -17.26 -6.80 -9.05
CA SER A 227 -16.37 -6.80 -7.89
C SER A 227 -16.11 -8.18 -7.30
N LEU A 228 -17.10 -9.09 -7.29
CA LEU A 228 -16.91 -10.43 -6.69
C LEU A 228 -15.73 -11.24 -7.27
N PRO A 229 -15.51 -11.24 -8.60
CA PRO A 229 -14.36 -11.94 -9.16
C PRO A 229 -13.00 -11.36 -8.75
N LEU A 230 -12.96 -10.10 -8.26
CA LEU A 230 -11.74 -9.42 -7.85
C LEU A 230 -11.40 -9.65 -6.37
N ILE A 231 -12.33 -10.15 -5.56
CA ILE A 231 -12.12 -10.38 -4.12
C ILE A 231 -10.92 -11.29 -3.87
N PRO A 232 -10.74 -12.46 -4.52
CA PRO A 232 -9.60 -13.33 -4.27
C PRO A 232 -8.25 -12.65 -4.53
N GLU A 233 -8.15 -11.83 -5.57
CA GLU A 233 -6.93 -11.07 -5.88
C GLU A 233 -6.63 -10.03 -4.78
N VAL A 234 -7.63 -9.20 -4.43
CA VAL A 234 -7.48 -8.15 -3.41
C VAL A 234 -7.15 -8.76 -2.05
N LEU A 235 -7.85 -9.83 -1.67
CA LEU A 235 -7.61 -10.54 -0.42
C LEU A 235 -6.20 -11.14 -0.37
N SER A 236 -5.74 -11.76 -1.47
CA SER A 236 -4.39 -12.33 -1.55
C SER A 236 -3.30 -11.28 -1.37
N ILE A 237 -3.46 -10.11 -1.99
CA ILE A 237 -2.53 -8.99 -1.82
C ILE A 237 -2.52 -8.52 -0.35
N GLN A 238 -3.68 -8.40 0.28
CA GLN A 238 -3.76 -7.97 1.68
C GLN A 238 -3.17 -9.01 2.63
N ILE A 239 -3.42 -10.29 2.40
CA ILE A 239 -2.79 -11.37 3.18
C ILE A 239 -1.28 -11.31 3.03
N MET A 240 -0.74 -11.24 1.82
CA MET A 240 0.71 -11.13 1.60
C MET A 240 1.33 -9.92 2.31
N ASN A 241 0.61 -8.81 2.39
CA ASN A 241 1.11 -7.59 3.05
C ASN A 241 1.03 -7.64 4.59
N GLN A 242 0.15 -8.47 5.17
CA GLN A 242 -0.12 -8.47 6.60
C GLN A 242 0.24 -9.78 7.32
N ALA A 243 0.24 -10.92 6.60
CA ALA A 243 0.42 -12.25 7.19
C ALA A 243 1.73 -12.37 7.97
N ASP A 244 2.81 -11.78 7.47
CA ASP A 244 4.13 -11.82 8.12
C ASP A 244 4.04 -11.34 9.57
N LYS A 245 3.45 -10.15 9.81
CA LYS A 245 3.31 -9.58 11.15
C LYS A 245 2.42 -10.43 12.05
N LEU A 246 1.29 -10.91 11.49
CA LEU A 246 0.35 -11.77 12.21
C LEU A 246 1.01 -13.08 12.61
N MET A 247 1.76 -13.71 11.70
CA MET A 247 2.44 -14.97 11.93
C MET A 247 3.62 -14.81 12.89
N VAL A 248 4.44 -13.78 12.73
CA VAL A 248 5.55 -13.50 13.67
C VAL A 248 5.01 -13.29 15.08
N THR A 249 3.98 -12.47 15.25
CA THR A 249 3.37 -12.23 16.55
C THR A 249 2.82 -13.51 17.17
N ARG A 250 2.09 -14.32 16.39
CA ARG A 250 1.44 -15.52 16.89
C ARG A 250 2.39 -16.68 17.18
N MET A 251 3.48 -16.79 16.42
CA MET A 251 4.43 -17.90 16.51
C MET A 251 5.61 -17.60 17.43
N VAL A 252 5.99 -16.31 17.57
CA VAL A 252 7.19 -15.92 18.32
C VAL A 252 6.88 -14.95 19.45
N GLY A 253 5.88 -14.08 19.31
CA GLY A 253 5.42 -13.19 20.38
C GLY A 253 5.38 -11.70 19.99
N ASP A 254 4.92 -10.87 20.92
CA ASP A 254 4.65 -9.44 20.69
C ASP A 254 5.92 -8.62 20.44
N ILE A 255 7.01 -8.89 21.17
CA ILE A 255 8.26 -8.13 21.01
C ILE A 255 8.84 -8.31 19.59
N PRO A 256 9.07 -9.55 19.08
CA PRO A 256 9.48 -9.75 17.69
C PRO A 256 8.49 -9.19 16.68
N GLY A 257 7.18 -9.30 16.94
CA GLY A 257 6.13 -8.70 16.11
C GLY A 257 6.26 -7.18 16.00
N SER A 258 6.55 -6.49 17.12
CA SER A 258 6.78 -5.05 17.16
C SER A 258 8.01 -4.63 16.37
N ILE A 259 9.11 -5.38 16.49
CA ILE A 259 10.36 -5.15 15.74
C ILE A 259 10.09 -5.28 14.23
N PHE A 260 9.36 -6.35 13.84
CA PHE A 260 8.95 -6.58 12.46
C PHE A 260 8.04 -5.46 11.93
N ALA A 261 7.11 -4.97 12.73
CA ALA A 261 6.21 -3.87 12.37
C ALA A 261 6.95 -2.54 12.14
N VAL A 262 7.99 -2.23 12.95
CA VAL A 262 8.83 -1.04 12.75
C VAL A 262 9.65 -1.18 11.47
N ALA A 263 10.25 -2.34 11.22
CA ALA A 263 10.97 -2.60 9.96
C ALA A 263 10.08 -2.45 8.73
N THR A 264 8.85 -2.98 8.78
CA THR A 264 7.86 -2.82 7.71
C THR A 264 7.56 -1.35 7.42
N THR A 265 7.54 -0.48 8.45
CA THR A 265 7.31 0.96 8.27
C THR A 265 8.39 1.62 7.39
N VAL A 266 9.64 1.17 7.48
CA VAL A 266 10.73 1.65 6.61
C VAL A 266 10.47 1.26 5.15
N SER A 267 10.07 0.03 4.91
CA SER A 267 9.75 -0.46 3.55
C SER A 267 8.57 0.29 2.92
N TYR A 268 7.65 0.81 3.72
CA TYR A 268 6.55 1.66 3.26
C TYR A 268 7.02 2.95 2.57
N ILE A 269 8.20 3.47 2.88
CA ILE A 269 8.77 4.66 2.20
C ILE A 269 8.94 4.35 0.71
N ILE A 270 9.57 3.22 0.39
CA ILE A 270 9.75 2.77 -1.00
C ILE A 270 8.40 2.58 -1.67
N TRP A 271 7.47 1.88 -1.01
CA TRP A 271 6.16 1.61 -1.57
C TRP A 271 5.38 2.88 -1.94
N ILE A 272 5.44 3.94 -1.13
CA ILE A 272 4.79 5.22 -1.43
C ILE A 272 5.42 5.88 -2.67
N LEU A 273 6.74 5.81 -2.80
CA LEU A 273 7.45 6.36 -3.96
C LEU A 273 7.13 5.56 -5.23
N GLU A 274 7.15 4.22 -5.14
CA GLU A 274 6.79 3.31 -6.23
C GLU A 274 5.37 3.59 -6.73
N ASP A 275 4.38 3.63 -5.81
CA ASP A 275 2.98 3.89 -6.14
C ASP A 275 2.80 5.25 -6.85
N SER A 276 3.52 6.27 -6.38
CA SER A 276 3.49 7.61 -6.98
C SER A 276 4.03 7.63 -8.40
N VAL A 277 5.18 7.00 -8.63
CA VAL A 277 5.81 6.90 -9.95
C VAL A 277 4.99 6.02 -10.87
N TRP A 278 4.48 4.89 -10.36
CA TRP A 278 3.66 3.95 -11.11
C TRP A 278 2.39 4.62 -11.67
N ASN A 279 1.66 5.37 -10.84
CA ASN A 279 0.46 6.08 -11.26
C ASN A 279 0.72 7.11 -12.37
N ALA A 280 1.92 7.68 -12.42
CA ALA A 280 2.31 8.62 -13.48
C ALA A 280 2.80 7.91 -14.75
N TRP A 281 3.50 6.77 -14.59
CA TRP A 281 4.15 6.05 -15.68
C TRP A 281 3.21 5.10 -16.43
N LEU A 282 2.24 4.49 -15.75
CA LEU A 282 1.32 3.49 -16.32
C LEU A 282 0.53 4.00 -17.56
N PRO A 283 -0.09 5.20 -17.56
CA PRO A 283 -0.80 5.70 -18.75
C PRO A 283 0.13 5.88 -19.94
N TRP A 284 1.36 6.36 -19.72
CA TRP A 284 2.38 6.49 -20.74
C TRP A 284 2.79 5.13 -21.32
N MET A 285 2.98 4.14 -20.46
CA MET A 285 3.29 2.77 -20.88
C MET A 285 2.19 2.20 -21.78
N TYR A 286 0.92 2.38 -21.44
CA TYR A 286 -0.20 1.92 -22.24
C TYR A 286 -0.26 2.60 -23.62
N GLU A 287 0.02 3.90 -23.68
CA GLU A 287 0.13 4.63 -24.95
C GLU A 287 1.26 4.05 -25.84
N LYS A 288 2.41 3.72 -25.24
CA LYS A 288 3.55 3.12 -25.95
C LYS A 288 3.28 1.68 -26.42
N ILE A 289 2.60 0.89 -25.62
CA ILE A 289 2.16 -0.46 -26.03
C ILE A 289 1.21 -0.35 -27.22
N ALA A 290 0.25 0.58 -27.22
CA ALA A 290 -0.69 0.79 -28.30
C ALA A 290 -0.03 1.24 -29.62
N ARG A 291 1.18 1.83 -29.54
CA ARG A 291 1.98 2.27 -30.70
C ARG A 291 3.08 1.28 -31.13
N ASP A 292 3.16 0.13 -30.45
CA ASP A 292 4.22 -0.89 -30.65
C ASP A 292 5.65 -0.36 -30.41
N GLU A 293 5.80 0.62 -29.50
CA GLU A 293 7.08 1.27 -29.18
C GLU A 293 7.77 0.60 -27.98
N ALA A 294 7.95 -0.73 -28.04
CA ALA A 294 8.51 -1.53 -26.95
C ALA A 294 9.92 -1.11 -26.49
N GLY A 295 10.73 -0.56 -27.39
CA GLY A 295 12.09 -0.08 -27.09
C GLY A 295 12.11 1.06 -26.08
N GLU A 296 11.19 2.02 -26.19
CA GLU A 296 11.08 3.14 -25.26
C GLU A 296 10.63 2.67 -23.88
N ILE A 297 9.72 1.69 -23.83
CA ILE A 297 9.28 1.07 -22.56
C ILE A 297 10.47 0.42 -21.85
N ARG A 298 11.28 -0.38 -22.56
CA ARG A 298 12.47 -1.04 -21.99
C ARG A 298 13.47 -0.04 -21.41
N GLY A 299 13.78 1.03 -22.15
CA GLY A 299 14.71 2.06 -21.70
C GLY A 299 14.23 2.82 -20.46
N SER A 300 12.96 3.24 -20.47
CA SER A 300 12.35 3.94 -19.35
C SER A 300 12.24 3.02 -18.11
N TRP A 301 11.80 1.77 -18.28
CA TRP A 301 11.66 0.81 -17.20
C TRP A 301 13.01 0.47 -16.55
N SER A 302 14.04 0.17 -17.36
CA SER A 302 15.39 -0.04 -16.86
C SER A 302 15.88 1.11 -15.98
N THR A 303 15.62 2.36 -16.40
CA THR A 303 15.99 3.54 -15.60
C THR A 303 15.24 3.60 -14.27
N LEU A 304 13.93 3.28 -14.27
CA LEU A 304 13.14 3.22 -13.03
C LEU A 304 13.64 2.11 -12.09
N MET A 305 13.94 0.93 -12.62
CA MET A 305 14.47 -0.18 -11.84
C MET A 305 15.75 0.18 -11.12
N HIS A 306 16.71 0.78 -11.82
CA HIS A 306 17.96 1.23 -11.21
C HIS A 306 17.73 2.38 -10.24
N GLY A 307 16.84 3.33 -10.55
CA GLY A 307 16.49 4.45 -9.67
C GLY A 307 15.97 3.97 -8.32
N PHE A 308 14.99 3.07 -8.33
CA PHE A 308 14.47 2.47 -7.10
C PHE A 308 15.48 1.55 -6.42
N GLY A 309 16.32 0.86 -7.18
CA GLY A 309 17.41 0.06 -6.63
C GLY A 309 18.38 0.90 -5.81
N VAL A 310 18.80 2.07 -6.32
CA VAL A 310 19.71 3.00 -5.59
C VAL A 310 19.03 3.61 -4.37
N ILE A 311 17.74 4.00 -4.46
CA ILE A 311 16.99 4.51 -3.31
C ILE A 311 16.90 3.43 -2.22
N SER A 312 16.61 2.19 -2.61
CA SER A 312 16.54 1.04 -1.72
C SER A 312 17.86 0.75 -1.04
N TRP A 313 18.95 0.78 -1.80
CA TRP A 313 20.29 0.66 -1.25
C TRP A 313 20.60 1.77 -0.23
N GLY A 314 20.25 3.03 -0.53
CA GLY A 314 20.41 4.15 0.41
C GLY A 314 19.64 3.94 1.71
N LEU A 315 18.39 3.44 1.64
CA LEU A 315 17.61 3.10 2.84
C LEU A 315 18.23 1.97 3.66
N VAL A 316 18.81 0.96 3.01
CA VAL A 316 19.54 -0.11 3.72
C VAL A 316 20.82 0.43 4.35
N LEU A 317 21.58 1.26 3.65
CA LEU A 317 22.84 1.83 4.15
C LEU A 317 22.63 2.65 5.43
N PHE A 318 21.54 3.42 5.49
CA PHE A 318 21.17 4.24 6.65
C PHE A 318 20.12 3.59 7.55
N ALA A 319 19.89 2.27 7.42
CA ALA A 319 18.93 1.55 8.25
C ALA A 319 19.16 1.72 9.76
N PRO A 320 20.40 1.68 10.29
CA PRO A 320 20.62 1.89 11.72
C PRO A 320 20.13 3.24 12.23
N GLU A 321 20.37 4.33 11.50
CA GLU A 321 19.93 5.67 11.88
C GLU A 321 18.40 5.80 11.76
N ILE A 322 17.84 5.27 10.67
CA ILE A 322 16.40 5.30 10.44
C ILE A 322 15.67 4.56 11.56
N ILE A 323 16.13 3.37 11.95
CA ILE A 323 15.54 2.60 13.04
C ILE A 323 15.72 3.31 14.38
N LEU A 324 16.88 3.90 14.65
CA LEU A 324 17.11 4.68 15.86
C LEU A 324 16.17 5.88 15.98
N ILE A 325 15.88 6.56 14.87
CA ILE A 325 14.93 7.66 14.81
C ILE A 325 13.51 7.15 15.02
N LEU A 326 13.11 6.08 14.32
CA LEU A 326 11.74 5.56 14.31
C LEU A 326 11.37 4.81 15.60
N GLY A 327 12.27 4.00 16.13
CA GLY A 327 11.97 3.08 17.23
C GLY A 327 12.82 3.27 18.49
N GLY A 328 14.00 3.91 18.35
CA GLY A 328 15.00 3.96 19.41
C GLY A 328 15.73 2.62 19.61
N LYS A 329 16.55 2.52 20.64
CA LYS A 329 17.40 1.35 20.92
C LYS A 329 16.64 0.04 21.10
N LYS A 330 15.42 0.09 21.62
CA LYS A 330 14.58 -1.12 21.86
C LYS A 330 14.13 -1.84 20.58
N TYR A 331 14.24 -1.19 19.42
CA TYR A 331 13.94 -1.77 18.11
C TYR A 331 15.19 -1.99 17.24
N ALA A 332 16.38 -1.98 17.85
CA ALA A 332 17.65 -2.08 17.11
C ALA A 332 17.72 -3.31 16.19
N ASP A 333 17.16 -4.46 16.60
CA ASP A 333 17.16 -5.69 15.79
C ASP A 333 16.39 -5.56 14.47
N ALA A 334 15.55 -4.53 14.31
CA ALA A 334 14.83 -4.26 13.07
C ALA A 334 15.78 -3.97 11.89
N ILE A 335 17.02 -3.53 12.14
CA ILE A 335 18.01 -3.24 11.08
C ILE A 335 18.25 -4.45 10.18
N TRP A 336 18.24 -5.67 10.75
CA TRP A 336 18.50 -6.90 10.02
C TRP A 336 17.36 -7.33 9.10
N LEU A 337 16.17 -6.75 9.27
CA LEU A 337 15.00 -7.00 8.45
C LEU A 337 14.89 -6.05 7.25
N ILE A 338 15.58 -4.89 7.28
CA ILE A 338 15.38 -3.83 6.29
C ILE A 338 15.81 -4.27 4.89
N ALA A 339 16.99 -4.91 4.76
CA ALA A 339 17.50 -5.32 3.45
C ALA A 339 16.55 -6.29 2.72
N PRO A 340 16.13 -7.44 3.30
CA PRO A 340 15.19 -8.34 2.62
C PRO A 340 13.80 -7.70 2.41
N MET A 341 13.28 -6.89 3.34
CA MET A 341 11.98 -6.23 3.19
C MET A 341 11.97 -5.21 2.05
N VAL A 342 12.99 -4.36 1.99
CA VAL A 342 13.12 -3.33 0.95
C VAL A 342 13.31 -3.96 -0.42
N THR A 343 14.15 -5.00 -0.53
CA THR A 343 14.35 -5.71 -1.80
C THR A 343 13.11 -6.51 -2.21
N GLY A 344 12.38 -7.09 -1.26
CA GLY A 344 11.08 -7.70 -1.54
C GLY A 344 10.08 -6.70 -2.13
N THR A 345 10.06 -5.45 -1.63
CA THR A 345 9.25 -4.37 -2.19
C THR A 345 9.66 -4.06 -3.63
N LEU A 346 10.98 -4.03 -3.95
CA LEU A 346 11.45 -3.88 -5.32
C LEU A 346 10.96 -5.00 -6.26
N PHE A 347 11.05 -6.25 -5.84
CA PHE A 347 10.59 -7.38 -6.67
C PHE A 347 9.09 -7.27 -6.96
N ARG A 348 8.30 -6.88 -5.97
CA ARG A 348 6.89 -6.57 -6.13
C ARG A 348 6.68 -5.45 -7.16
N PHE A 349 7.40 -4.34 -7.05
CA PHE A 349 7.30 -3.23 -7.99
C PHE A 349 7.66 -3.67 -9.42
N TYR A 350 8.72 -4.46 -9.56
CA TYR A 350 9.13 -4.95 -10.88
C TYR A 350 8.08 -5.89 -11.50
N SER A 351 7.31 -6.62 -10.70
CA SER A 351 6.21 -7.44 -11.19
C SER A 351 5.05 -6.63 -11.78
N TYR A 352 4.90 -5.34 -11.38
CA TYR A 352 3.82 -4.49 -11.88
C TYR A 352 3.88 -4.24 -13.38
N SER A 353 5.07 -4.17 -13.97
CA SER A 353 5.22 -3.98 -15.41
C SER A 353 4.61 -5.13 -16.20
N TYR A 354 4.85 -6.36 -15.79
CA TYR A 354 4.29 -7.57 -16.42
C TYR A 354 2.78 -7.65 -16.21
N THR A 355 2.32 -7.34 -14.99
CA THR A 355 0.89 -7.27 -14.67
C THR A 355 0.17 -6.23 -15.52
N ALA A 356 0.79 -5.05 -15.74
CA ALA A 356 0.19 -4.00 -16.56
C ALA A 356 0.04 -4.43 -18.02
N ILE A 357 1.02 -5.13 -18.60
CA ILE A 357 0.94 -5.67 -19.96
C ILE A 357 -0.20 -6.66 -20.08
N GLN A 358 -0.34 -7.58 -19.10
CA GLN A 358 -1.46 -8.54 -19.07
C GLN A 358 -2.81 -7.82 -18.95
N ASN A 359 -2.90 -6.77 -18.13
CA ASN A 359 -4.11 -5.95 -17.96
C ASN A 359 -4.46 -5.20 -19.24
N PHE A 360 -3.47 -4.64 -19.96
CA PHE A 360 -3.68 -4.00 -21.26
C PHE A 360 -4.32 -4.96 -22.26
N HIS A 361 -3.89 -6.22 -22.29
CA HIS A 361 -4.46 -7.27 -23.12
C HIS A 361 -5.72 -7.94 -22.51
N LYS A 362 -6.27 -7.39 -21.41
CA LYS A 362 -7.49 -7.90 -20.73
C LYS A 362 -7.37 -9.36 -20.23
N LYS A 363 -6.16 -9.83 -19.93
CA LYS A 363 -5.87 -11.19 -19.46
C LYS A 363 -5.71 -11.26 -17.93
N THR A 364 -6.59 -10.60 -17.19
CA THR A 364 -6.54 -10.44 -15.72
C THR A 364 -6.66 -11.74 -14.93
N LYS A 365 -7.26 -12.80 -15.52
CA LYS A 365 -7.40 -14.10 -14.86
C LYS A 365 -6.06 -14.69 -14.41
N PHE A 366 -5.03 -14.56 -15.24
CA PHE A 366 -3.70 -15.12 -14.92
C PHE A 366 -2.99 -14.30 -13.83
N VAL A 367 -3.23 -12.99 -13.79
CA VAL A 367 -2.75 -12.11 -12.68
C VAL A 367 -3.31 -12.61 -11.35
N ALA A 368 -4.62 -12.84 -11.29
CA ALA A 368 -5.28 -13.33 -10.08
C ALA A 368 -4.75 -14.71 -9.65
N ILE A 369 -4.64 -15.66 -10.59
CA ILE A 369 -4.13 -17.02 -10.28
C ILE A 369 -2.71 -16.96 -9.72
N SER A 370 -1.80 -16.19 -10.35
CA SER A 370 -0.42 -16.05 -9.90
C SER A 370 -0.36 -15.44 -8.50
N THR A 371 -1.14 -14.39 -8.24
CA THR A 371 -1.15 -13.72 -6.95
C THR A 371 -1.69 -14.62 -5.84
N VAL A 372 -2.77 -15.36 -6.10
CA VAL A 372 -3.34 -16.34 -5.15
C VAL A 372 -2.35 -17.46 -4.86
N SER A 373 -1.72 -18.02 -5.89
CA SER A 373 -0.73 -19.10 -5.72
C SER A 373 0.47 -18.66 -4.90
N VAL A 374 0.97 -17.45 -5.15
CA VAL A 374 2.11 -16.91 -4.41
C VAL A 374 1.72 -16.51 -2.98
N MET A 375 0.49 -16.10 -2.73
CA MET A 375 -0.01 -15.90 -1.36
C MET A 375 0.08 -17.20 -0.54
N PHE A 376 -0.39 -18.32 -1.08
CA PHE A 376 -0.27 -19.61 -0.37
C PHE A 376 1.19 -20.02 -0.17
N LEU A 377 2.03 -19.81 -1.19
CA LEU A 377 3.48 -20.06 -1.08
C LEU A 377 4.10 -19.20 0.03
N ASN A 378 3.76 -17.92 0.11
CA ASN A 378 4.27 -17.00 1.13
C ASN A 378 3.88 -17.44 2.54
N VAL A 379 2.60 -17.76 2.77
CA VAL A 379 2.12 -18.24 4.08
C VAL A 379 2.82 -19.55 4.47
N PHE A 380 2.96 -20.47 3.53
CA PHE A 380 3.66 -21.74 3.77
C PHE A 380 5.15 -21.52 4.10
N LEU A 381 5.85 -20.72 3.30
CA LEU A 381 7.26 -20.42 3.54
C LEU A 381 7.48 -19.67 4.85
N ASN A 382 6.59 -18.74 5.21
CA ASN A 382 6.63 -18.07 6.49
C ASN A 382 6.48 -19.05 7.66
N TYR A 383 5.51 -19.97 7.54
CA TYR A 383 5.29 -20.96 8.60
C TYR A 383 6.53 -21.84 8.82
N VAL A 384 7.12 -22.35 7.75
CA VAL A 384 8.33 -23.17 7.81
C VAL A 384 9.54 -22.34 8.23
N GLY A 385 9.74 -21.19 7.61
CA GLY A 385 10.89 -20.32 7.85
C GLY A 385 10.94 -19.76 9.27
N ILE A 386 9.81 -19.30 9.81
CA ILE A 386 9.74 -18.78 11.18
C ILE A 386 10.06 -19.89 12.19
N ARG A 387 9.56 -21.11 11.98
CA ARG A 387 9.85 -22.26 12.85
C ARG A 387 11.32 -22.69 12.82
N ALA A 388 11.93 -22.67 11.62
CA ALA A 388 13.28 -23.17 11.44
C ALA A 388 14.36 -22.13 11.80
N PHE A 389 14.12 -20.84 11.49
CA PHE A 389 15.16 -19.79 11.54
C PHE A 389 14.74 -18.56 12.37
N GLY A 390 13.56 -18.62 13.04
CA GLY A 390 13.04 -17.50 13.81
C GLY A 390 12.36 -16.43 12.95
N TYR A 391 11.89 -15.36 13.63
CA TYR A 391 11.04 -14.34 13.02
C TYR A 391 11.68 -13.57 11.84
N GLN A 392 13.00 -13.49 11.82
CA GLN A 392 13.74 -12.81 10.73
C GLN A 392 13.52 -13.50 9.38
N ALA A 393 13.28 -14.80 9.37
CA ALA A 393 13.02 -15.57 8.15
C ALA A 393 11.82 -15.03 7.38
N ALA A 394 10.79 -14.47 8.06
CA ALA A 394 9.61 -13.94 7.40
C ALA A 394 9.93 -12.83 6.39
N ALA A 395 10.94 -12.01 6.65
CA ALA A 395 11.37 -10.97 5.69
C ALA A 395 11.99 -11.57 4.41
N TYR A 396 12.78 -12.64 4.55
CA TYR A 396 13.41 -13.33 3.41
C TYR A 396 12.41 -14.16 2.62
N THR A 397 11.52 -14.88 3.29
CA THR A 397 10.46 -15.67 2.63
C THR A 397 9.49 -14.79 1.85
N THR A 398 9.19 -13.60 2.34
CA THR A 398 8.38 -12.61 1.64
C THR A 398 9.10 -12.00 0.45
N ALA A 399 10.39 -11.66 0.57
CA ALA A 399 11.20 -11.23 -0.58
C ALA A 399 11.25 -12.32 -1.66
N PHE A 400 11.47 -13.58 -1.27
CA PHE A 400 11.46 -14.72 -2.19
C PHE A 400 10.09 -14.91 -2.86
N SER A 401 9.00 -14.77 -2.12
CA SER A 401 7.64 -14.88 -2.66
C SER A 401 7.36 -13.81 -3.71
N TYR A 402 7.79 -12.56 -3.49
CA TYR A 402 7.67 -11.50 -4.50
C TYR A 402 8.58 -11.73 -5.71
N LEU A 403 9.76 -12.33 -5.53
CA LEU A 403 10.61 -12.76 -6.64
C LEU A 403 9.90 -13.82 -7.49
N VAL A 404 9.28 -14.83 -6.85
CA VAL A 404 8.48 -15.84 -7.54
C VAL A 404 7.30 -15.22 -8.27
N LEU A 405 6.59 -14.27 -7.64
CA LEU A 405 5.49 -13.54 -8.29
C LEU A 405 5.97 -12.81 -9.55
N MET A 406 7.09 -12.12 -9.48
CA MET A 406 7.69 -11.41 -10.61
C MET A 406 8.01 -12.37 -11.76
N ILE A 407 8.62 -13.51 -11.47
CA ILE A 407 8.95 -14.54 -12.48
C ILE A 407 7.67 -15.12 -13.10
N MET A 408 6.67 -15.46 -12.28
CA MET A 408 5.39 -15.98 -12.77
C MET A 408 4.67 -14.98 -13.68
N GLN A 409 4.63 -13.71 -13.30
CA GLN A 409 4.01 -12.65 -14.10
C GLN A 409 4.74 -12.44 -15.43
N ALA A 410 6.08 -12.47 -15.44
CA ALA A 410 6.87 -12.34 -16.65
C ALA A 410 6.69 -13.56 -17.59
N PHE A 411 6.62 -14.77 -17.03
CA PHE A 411 6.37 -15.98 -17.81
C PHE A 411 4.97 -15.96 -18.44
N MET A 412 3.97 -15.53 -17.68
CA MET A 412 2.59 -15.42 -18.20
C MET A 412 2.48 -14.34 -19.27
N GLU A 413 3.13 -13.19 -19.09
CA GLU A 413 3.19 -12.14 -20.12
C GLU A 413 3.75 -12.70 -21.42
N LYS A 414 4.91 -13.37 -21.40
CA LYS A 414 5.51 -14.00 -22.58
C LYS A 414 4.58 -15.00 -23.26
N ARG A 415 3.91 -15.84 -22.47
CA ARG A 415 2.97 -16.84 -23.00
C ARG A 415 1.74 -16.25 -23.66
N LEU A 416 1.29 -15.08 -23.18
CA LEU A 416 0.07 -14.42 -23.65
C LEU A 416 0.30 -13.52 -24.86
N THR A 417 1.46 -12.86 -24.95
CA THR A 417 1.78 -11.86 -25.98
C THR A 417 2.72 -12.41 -27.07
N GLY A 418 3.30 -13.60 -26.85
CA GLY A 418 4.28 -14.21 -27.76
C GLY A 418 5.68 -13.57 -27.67
N THR A 419 5.78 -12.30 -27.26
CA THR A 419 7.03 -11.56 -27.14
C THR A 419 7.10 -10.86 -25.77
N GLN A 420 8.30 -10.81 -25.17
CA GLN A 420 8.48 -10.03 -23.94
C GLN A 420 8.80 -8.59 -24.28
N ILE A 421 7.92 -7.67 -23.87
CA ILE A 421 8.20 -6.23 -23.95
C ILE A 421 9.38 -5.90 -23.02
N ILE A 422 9.40 -6.47 -21.80
CA ILE A 422 10.47 -6.31 -20.82
C ILE A 422 11.14 -7.68 -20.60
N PRO A 423 12.41 -7.87 -21.03
CA PRO A 423 13.08 -9.17 -20.88
C PRO A 423 13.23 -9.58 -19.41
N LEU A 424 12.78 -10.78 -19.06
CA LEU A 424 12.91 -11.33 -17.71
C LEU A 424 14.37 -11.43 -17.27
N SER A 425 15.29 -11.80 -18.18
CA SER A 425 16.73 -11.90 -17.88
C SER A 425 17.30 -10.57 -17.36
N THR A 426 16.96 -9.45 -18.01
CA THR A 426 17.39 -8.12 -17.58
C THR A 426 16.81 -7.77 -16.20
N THR A 427 15.51 -8.04 -16.00
CA THR A 427 14.85 -7.77 -14.71
C THR A 427 15.45 -8.62 -13.59
N LEU A 428 15.70 -9.91 -13.83
CA LEU A 428 16.35 -10.79 -12.85
C LEU A 428 17.77 -10.35 -12.53
N CYS A 429 18.58 -10.00 -13.54
CA CYS A 429 19.93 -9.53 -13.34
C CYS A 429 19.97 -8.29 -12.44
N ILE A 430 19.15 -7.28 -12.73
CA ILE A 430 19.04 -6.06 -11.93
C ILE A 430 18.53 -6.38 -10.51
N SER A 431 17.50 -7.22 -10.41
CA SER A 431 16.91 -7.62 -9.12
C SER A 431 17.91 -8.34 -8.22
N CYS A 432 18.63 -9.33 -8.76
CA CYS A 432 19.65 -10.08 -8.02
C CYS A 432 20.82 -9.18 -7.65
N ALA A 433 21.26 -8.29 -8.55
CA ALA A 433 22.34 -7.36 -8.27
C ALA A 433 22.00 -6.45 -7.06
N TYR A 434 20.82 -5.81 -7.05
CA TYR A 434 20.41 -4.97 -5.93
C TYR A 434 20.13 -5.76 -4.65
N PHE A 435 19.62 -6.98 -4.75
CA PHE A 435 19.47 -7.86 -3.59
C PHE A 435 20.84 -8.15 -2.95
N ILE A 436 21.82 -8.57 -3.75
CA ILE A 436 23.19 -8.85 -3.27
C ILE A 436 23.82 -7.59 -2.68
N ILE A 437 23.72 -6.45 -3.36
CA ILE A 437 24.24 -5.17 -2.88
C ILE A 437 23.60 -4.79 -1.54
N CYS A 438 22.28 -4.90 -1.39
CA CYS A 438 21.58 -4.58 -0.14
C CYS A 438 21.98 -5.53 0.99
N ILE A 439 22.09 -6.84 0.74
CA ILE A 439 22.53 -7.81 1.74
C ILE A 439 24.00 -7.56 2.13
N ALA A 440 24.89 -7.34 1.17
CA ALA A 440 26.29 -7.02 1.44
C ALA A 440 26.45 -5.72 2.25
N THR A 441 25.55 -4.74 2.02
CA THR A 441 25.54 -3.48 2.77
C THR A 441 25.27 -3.69 4.26
N MET A 442 24.59 -4.78 4.68
CA MET A 442 24.39 -5.10 6.09
C MET A 442 25.72 -5.29 6.85
N ALA A 443 26.78 -5.69 6.18
CA ALA A 443 28.11 -5.76 6.78
C ALA A 443 28.62 -4.38 7.26
N THR A 444 28.16 -3.31 6.64
CA THR A 444 28.53 -1.93 7.01
C THR A 444 27.84 -1.44 8.30
N PHE A 445 26.86 -2.16 8.84
CA PHE A 445 26.17 -1.78 10.09
C PHE A 445 27.10 -1.76 11.31
N ARG A 446 28.23 -2.44 11.20
CA ARG A 446 29.29 -2.41 12.22
C ARG A 446 30.12 -1.11 12.19
N PHE A 447 30.08 -0.35 11.09
CA PHE A 447 30.81 0.90 10.96
C PHE A 447 30.03 2.06 11.61
N PRO A 448 30.74 3.06 12.16
CA PRO A 448 30.11 4.26 12.67
C PRO A 448 29.41 5.04 11.53
N PHE A 449 28.49 5.92 11.88
CA PHE A 449 27.74 6.76 10.92
C PHE A 449 28.64 7.42 9.86
N TRP A 450 29.73 8.04 10.28
CA TRP A 450 30.66 8.72 9.37
C TRP A 450 31.29 7.79 8.34
N GLY A 451 31.61 6.55 8.72
CA GLY A 451 32.14 5.56 7.79
C GLY A 451 31.15 5.22 6.69
N ARG A 452 29.86 5.10 7.03
CA ARG A 452 28.79 4.88 6.04
C ARG A 452 28.52 6.12 5.17
N CYS A 453 28.65 7.33 5.71
CA CYS A 453 28.58 8.56 4.93
C CYS A 453 29.71 8.65 3.89
N ILE A 454 30.93 8.27 4.25
CA ILE A 454 32.06 8.21 3.30
C ILE A 454 31.77 7.19 2.20
N PHE A 455 31.26 6.01 2.55
CA PHE A 455 30.88 5.00 1.58
C PHE A 455 29.77 5.50 0.64
N ALA A 456 28.76 6.19 1.17
CA ALA A 456 27.71 6.83 0.37
C ALA A 456 28.28 7.90 -0.57
N LEU A 457 29.19 8.75 -0.09
CA LEU A 457 29.83 9.81 -0.89
C LEU A 457 30.69 9.24 -2.05
N ILE A 458 31.31 8.10 -1.87
CA ILE A 458 32.06 7.42 -2.94
C ILE A 458 31.10 6.80 -3.97
N ALA A 459 30.02 6.20 -3.53
CA ALA A 459 29.06 5.53 -4.41
C ALA A 459 28.09 6.49 -5.12
N ALA A 460 27.76 7.64 -4.51
CA ALA A 460 26.82 8.61 -5.07
C ALA A 460 27.28 9.20 -6.43
N PRO A 461 28.55 9.59 -6.66
CA PRO A 461 29.02 10.03 -7.95
C PRO A 461 28.89 8.97 -9.05
N ILE A 462 29.15 7.70 -8.71
CA ILE A 462 29.02 6.57 -9.64
C ILE A 462 27.56 6.40 -10.04
N ALA A 463 26.66 6.43 -9.07
CA ALA A 463 25.22 6.39 -9.32
C ALA A 463 24.75 7.60 -10.16
N LEU A 464 25.18 8.81 -9.80
CA LEU A 464 24.86 10.04 -10.54
C LEU A 464 25.37 9.99 -11.99
N TRP A 465 26.62 9.57 -12.19
CA TRP A 465 27.21 9.42 -13.54
C TRP A 465 26.41 8.44 -14.40
N TYR A 466 25.93 7.35 -13.80
CA TYR A 466 25.07 6.37 -14.48
C TYR A 466 23.68 6.92 -14.80
N PHE A 467 23.09 7.73 -13.90
CA PHE A 467 21.71 8.21 -14.02
C PHE A 467 21.55 9.50 -14.81
N LEU A 468 22.49 10.47 -14.73
CA LEU A 468 22.35 11.77 -15.36
C LEU A 468 22.07 11.71 -16.87
N PRO A 469 22.73 10.87 -17.69
CA PRO A 469 22.43 10.74 -19.11
C PRO A 469 21.02 10.19 -19.35
N ARG A 470 20.56 9.24 -18.51
CA ARG A 470 19.27 8.57 -18.64
C ARG A 470 18.09 9.43 -18.18
N LEU A 471 18.28 10.26 -17.16
CA LEU A 471 17.30 11.26 -16.74
C LEU A 471 17.11 12.35 -17.79
N LYS A 472 18.16 12.73 -18.52
CA LYS A 472 18.05 13.66 -19.65
C LYS A 472 17.16 13.08 -20.75
N SER A 473 17.27 11.80 -21.07
CA SER A 473 16.41 11.15 -22.06
C SER A 473 14.93 11.10 -21.61
N ILE A 474 14.64 10.81 -20.35
CA ILE A 474 13.28 10.87 -19.79
C ILE A 474 12.73 12.30 -19.82
N ARG A 475 13.55 13.30 -19.49
CA ARG A 475 13.16 14.71 -19.54
C ARG A 475 12.90 15.19 -20.98
N MET A 476 13.64 14.68 -21.95
CA MET A 476 13.38 14.96 -23.38
C MET A 476 12.08 14.30 -23.85
N LEU A 477 11.77 13.08 -23.40
CA LEU A 477 10.50 12.40 -23.68
C LEU A 477 9.29 13.17 -23.11
N MET A 478 9.45 13.77 -21.93
CA MET A 478 8.42 14.65 -21.35
C MET A 478 8.33 16.03 -22.03
N LYS A 479 9.42 16.54 -22.64
CA LYS A 479 9.44 17.82 -23.38
C LYS A 479 8.92 17.70 -24.82
N LYS A 480 9.02 16.55 -25.47
CA LYS A 480 8.49 16.33 -26.83
C LYS A 480 6.95 16.36 -26.91
N LYS A 481 6.25 16.53 -25.77
CA LYS A 481 4.79 16.79 -25.69
C LYS A 481 4.44 18.28 -25.57
N LYS A 482 5.35 19.19 -25.90
CA LYS A 482 5.06 20.58 -26.24
C LYS A 482 5.13 20.76 -27.77
#